data_7ae2c716bc00402d19aa8ab29c59aa84
#
_entry.id   7ae2c716bc00402d19aa8ab29c59aa84
#
_cell.length_a   1.000
_cell.length_b   1.000
_cell.length_c   1.000
_cell.angle_alpha   90.00
_cell.angle_beta   90.00
_cell.angle_gamma   90.00
#
_symmetry.space_group_name_H-M   'P 1'
#
loop_
_entity.id
_entity.type
_entity.pdbx_description
1 polymer ?
#
loop_
_entity_poly.entity_id
_entity_poly.type
_entity_poly.pdbx_seq_one_letter_code
_entity_poly.pdbx_strand_id
1 'polypeptide(L)'
;MSREVGHPDILREARFDLREPGQTVLRQPRKTQGFMLTAAAATLAAMFFSPAHAQTSGNIKIGVISEAQAVAGSSIPLAAQLAADEINAAGGVNGRKIEIISYDNHSSAAESVRAFQRAANEDHVNAVIASYISEVVLALEPWTGRLKTVMVTPGAASDVITQNIAKDYNHLKYTFHGYLTSTSLSDSVCAAAKDLLVGQLHMKSAVVMSEDAAWTTPLDAEYLKCLPNIGLKVLDDIRVSPDTTDFTPIFNKIEGEKPDVMITGISHVGVQPTVQWKQQEVPIPMFGISSQATNSSFWNDTNGAVEGVLYQGVSGPDVAVTPRTLPFVNAFKARYGNFPSYCGYTAYDEVYYLADAFKRAGSTDPDKLVDALEKTDYVGTIGRVQFEGKDTPNPHALKVGPDTITGLMLQWQSGKQVNLWPSNVANGKLTFPKFVKVGSTQ
;
A
#
# COMPACT_ATOMS: atom_id res chain seq x y z
N MET A 1 -22.04 17.27 53.85
CA MET A 1 -22.29 16.04 54.60
C MET A 1 -21.33 14.98 54.11
N SER A 2 -20.41 14.69 54.95
CA SER A 2 -19.32 13.73 54.82
C SER A 2 -19.79 12.29 54.83
N ARG A 3 -19.09 11.41 54.14
CA ARG A 3 -18.71 10.09 54.67
C ARG A 3 -17.65 9.44 53.74
N GLU A 4 -16.42 9.42 54.27
CA GLU A 4 -15.36 8.48 53.99
C GLU A 4 -15.70 7.08 54.53
N VAL A 5 -15.18 6.03 53.90
CA VAL A 5 -14.76 4.71 54.43
C VAL A 5 -14.17 3.96 53.22
N GLY A 6 -12.96 3.40 53.07
CA GLY A 6 -11.97 2.98 54.05
C GLY A 6 -11.21 1.86 53.32
N HIS A 7 -9.88 1.92 53.17
CA HIS A 7 -8.99 0.85 52.70
C HIS A 7 -8.94 -0.30 53.72
N PRO A 8 -8.56 -1.51 53.32
CA PRO A 8 -7.30 -1.98 53.87
C PRO A 8 -6.31 -2.65 52.92
N ASP A 9 -5.04 -2.35 53.17
CA ASP A 9 -3.83 -3.06 52.80
C ASP A 9 -3.82 -4.54 53.17
N ILE A 10 -3.23 -5.39 52.29
CA ILE A 10 -2.55 -6.60 52.76
C ILE A 10 -1.27 -6.76 51.93
N LEU A 11 -0.14 -6.35 52.53
CA LEU A 11 1.19 -6.77 52.23
C LEU A 11 1.40 -8.22 52.72
N ARG A 12 2.00 -9.07 51.91
CA ARG A 12 2.68 -10.28 52.39
C ARG A 12 3.99 -10.47 51.61
N GLU A 13 5.07 -10.11 52.28
CA GLU A 13 6.41 -10.53 51.99
C GLU A 13 6.54 -12.07 52.08
N ALA A 14 7.29 -12.65 51.14
CA ALA A 14 7.89 -13.97 51.32
C ALA A 14 9.38 -13.87 51.03
N ARG A 15 10.14 -13.80 52.09
CA ARG A 15 11.61 -14.07 52.10
C ARG A 15 11.83 -15.53 51.82
N PHE A 16 12.76 -15.86 50.95
CA PHE A 16 13.38 -17.17 50.90
C PHE A 16 14.89 -17.06 51.14
N ASP A 17 15.30 -17.91 52.00
CA ASP A 17 16.55 -18.01 52.76
C ASP A 17 17.71 -18.52 51.89
N LEU A 18 18.88 -17.93 52.09
CA LEU A 18 20.15 -18.36 51.54
C LEU A 18 20.75 -19.49 52.44
N ARG A 19 21.09 -20.61 51.86
CA ARG A 19 22.04 -21.55 52.47
C ARG A 19 23.02 -22.09 51.42
N GLU A 20 24.26 -21.67 51.53
CA GLU A 20 25.40 -22.46 51.05
C GLU A 20 25.64 -23.63 52.00
N PRO A 21 26.16 -24.75 51.53
CA PRO A 21 27.37 -25.25 52.15
C PRO A 21 28.37 -25.94 51.21
N GLY A 22 29.64 -25.82 51.61
CA GLY A 22 30.59 -26.92 51.62
C GLY A 22 31.73 -26.93 50.63
N GLN A 23 32.80 -26.31 51.04
CA GLN A 23 34.17 -26.59 50.51
C GLN A 23 34.59 -28.03 50.84
N THR A 24 35.12 -28.72 49.85
CA THR A 24 35.96 -29.92 50.10
C THR A 24 37.28 -29.78 49.35
N VAL A 25 38.32 -29.64 50.14
CA VAL A 25 39.73 -29.65 49.75
C VAL A 25 40.18 -31.09 49.61
N LEU A 26 40.76 -31.48 48.50
CA LEU A 26 41.67 -32.68 48.46
C LEU A 26 42.81 -32.45 47.46
N ARG A 27 43.97 -32.23 48.04
CA ARG A 27 45.36 -32.73 47.89
C ARG A 27 45.79 -33.22 46.50
N GLN A 28 46.83 -32.51 46.01
CA GLN A 28 47.79 -33.02 45.02
C GLN A 28 48.67 -34.18 45.57
N PRO A 29 49.22 -35.00 44.70
CA PRO A 29 50.58 -35.51 44.91
C PRO A 29 51.56 -35.10 43.79
N ARG A 30 52.77 -35.06 44.19
CA ARG A 30 54.00 -34.58 43.55
C ARG A 30 54.58 -35.57 42.53
N LYS A 31 55.17 -34.97 41.47
CA LYS A 31 56.42 -35.29 40.74
C LYS A 31 56.83 -36.74 40.45
N THR A 32 56.98 -36.99 39.12
CA THR A 32 58.21 -37.64 38.65
C THR A 32 58.61 -37.11 37.27
N GLN A 33 59.88 -36.77 37.12
CA GLN A 33 60.54 -36.35 35.87
C GLN A 33 60.80 -37.60 35.01
N GLY A 34 60.62 -37.44 33.70
CA GLY A 34 61.05 -38.38 32.69
C GLY A 34 61.37 -37.64 31.41
N PHE A 35 62.63 -37.76 31.01
CA PHE A 35 63.30 -37.11 29.87
C PHE A 35 62.96 -37.77 28.50
N MET A 36 63.13 -36.99 27.45
CA MET A 36 63.33 -37.33 26.00
C MET A 36 62.07 -37.65 25.16
N LEU A 37 61.86 -37.08 24.03
CA LEU A 37 62.58 -36.91 22.77
C LEU A 37 61.77 -36.02 21.84
N THR A 38 62.46 -35.16 21.13
CA THR A 38 62.02 -34.26 20.06
C THR A 38 61.41 -35.01 18.89
N ALA A 39 60.17 -34.60 18.46
CA ALA A 39 59.69 -34.77 17.10
C ALA A 39 58.94 -33.49 16.67
N ALA A 40 59.61 -32.71 15.83
CA ALA A 40 59.02 -31.53 15.18
C ALA A 40 57.96 -31.99 14.17
N ALA A 41 56.71 -31.79 14.47
CA ALA A 41 55.63 -31.85 13.50
C ALA A 41 55.20 -30.42 13.17
N ALA A 42 55.65 -29.93 12.02
CA ALA A 42 55.20 -28.68 11.43
C ALA A 42 53.72 -28.84 10.97
N THR A 43 52.80 -28.38 11.79
CA THR A 43 51.39 -28.25 11.40
C THR A 43 51.24 -26.95 10.62
N LEU A 44 51.12 -27.05 9.26
CA LEU A 44 50.64 -25.97 8.41
C LEU A 44 49.17 -25.65 8.81
N ALA A 45 49.00 -24.59 9.56
CA ALA A 45 47.69 -23.97 9.73
C ALA A 45 47.35 -23.25 8.42
N ALA A 46 46.63 -23.93 7.54
CA ALA A 46 45.95 -23.28 6.40
C ALA A 46 44.91 -22.31 6.97
N MET A 47 45.30 -21.05 7.12
CA MET A 47 44.32 -19.97 7.35
C MET A 47 43.45 -19.88 6.07
N PHE A 48 42.25 -20.41 6.16
CA PHE A 48 41.20 -20.09 5.21
C PHE A 48 40.88 -18.60 5.38
N PHE A 49 41.54 -17.75 4.60
CA PHE A 49 41.07 -16.40 4.32
C PHE A 49 39.77 -16.54 3.53
N SER A 50 38.64 -16.63 4.23
CA SER A 50 37.38 -16.27 3.62
C SER A 50 37.53 -14.81 3.18
N PRO A 51 37.24 -14.46 1.91
CA PRO A 51 37.22 -13.07 1.52
C PRO A 51 36.16 -12.38 2.38
N ALA A 52 36.59 -11.54 3.30
CA ALA A 52 35.72 -10.63 4.00
C ALA A 52 35.11 -9.75 2.89
N HIS A 53 33.88 -10.07 2.46
CA HIS A 53 33.10 -9.12 1.71
C HIS A 53 33.07 -7.87 2.57
N ALA A 54 33.58 -6.77 2.03
CA ALA A 54 33.50 -5.47 2.68
C ALA A 54 32.03 -5.20 2.96
N GLN A 55 31.63 -5.46 4.19
CA GLN A 55 30.28 -5.19 4.68
C GLN A 55 30.16 -3.67 4.61
N THR A 56 29.39 -3.16 3.67
CA THR A 56 29.09 -1.74 3.60
C THR A 56 28.47 -1.35 4.93
N SER A 57 29.25 -0.62 5.75
CA SER A 57 28.83 -0.21 7.08
C SER A 57 27.71 0.82 6.99
N GLY A 58 26.67 0.64 7.78
CA GLY A 58 25.55 1.58 7.91
C GLY A 58 24.18 0.97 7.54
N ASN A 59 23.13 1.62 8.00
CA ASN A 59 21.75 1.24 7.69
C ASN A 59 21.44 1.43 6.21
N ILE A 60 20.44 0.70 5.70
CA ILE A 60 19.78 1.02 4.43
C ILE A 60 18.68 2.03 4.77
N LYS A 61 18.80 3.23 4.24
CA LYS A 61 17.85 4.31 4.48
C LYS A 61 16.80 4.36 3.38
N ILE A 62 15.52 4.35 3.74
CA ILE A 62 14.40 4.53 2.83
C ILE A 62 13.66 5.80 3.24
N GLY A 63 13.62 6.78 2.33
CA GLY A 63 12.80 7.98 2.51
C GLY A 63 11.34 7.66 2.22
N VAL A 64 10.42 8.17 3.03
CA VAL A 64 8.97 8.04 2.82
C VAL A 64 8.38 9.44 2.73
N ILE A 65 8.01 9.86 1.52
CA ILE A 65 7.39 11.16 1.25
C ILE A 65 5.90 10.92 1.03
N SER A 66 5.07 11.38 1.95
CA SER A 66 3.64 11.04 1.91
C SER A 66 2.75 12.13 2.46
N GLU A 67 1.49 12.06 2.10
CA GLU A 67 0.39 12.88 2.60
C GLU A 67 -0.08 12.32 3.96
N ALA A 68 0.78 12.47 4.98
CA ALA A 68 0.59 11.80 6.28
C ALA A 68 -0.69 12.25 7.02
N GLN A 69 -1.25 13.41 6.67
CA GLN A 69 -2.49 13.96 7.25
C GLN A 69 -3.73 13.59 6.42
N ALA A 70 -3.56 13.10 5.19
CA ALA A 70 -4.67 12.70 4.34
C ALA A 70 -5.18 11.30 4.69
N VAL A 71 -6.50 11.09 4.56
CA VAL A 71 -7.15 9.82 4.91
C VAL A 71 -6.48 8.62 4.21
N ALA A 72 -6.25 8.70 2.90
CA ALA A 72 -5.62 7.61 2.14
C ALA A 72 -4.11 7.50 2.42
N GLY A 73 -3.40 8.63 2.53
CA GLY A 73 -1.95 8.68 2.66
C GLY A 73 -1.41 8.35 4.05
N SER A 74 -2.23 8.51 5.11
CA SER A 74 -1.80 8.33 6.51
C SER A 74 -1.22 6.96 6.82
N SER A 75 -1.63 5.92 6.10
CA SER A 75 -1.13 4.55 6.28
C SER A 75 0.27 4.31 5.70
N ILE A 76 0.74 5.16 4.77
CA ILE A 76 2.01 4.94 4.05
C ILE A 76 3.20 4.89 5.03
N PRO A 77 3.47 5.93 5.85
CA PRO A 77 4.62 5.91 6.75
C PRO A 77 4.48 4.86 7.84
N LEU A 78 3.27 4.57 8.31
CA LEU A 78 3.01 3.58 9.34
C LEU A 78 3.31 2.16 8.84
N ALA A 79 2.85 1.83 7.64
CA ALA A 79 3.07 0.53 7.01
C ALA A 79 4.53 0.32 6.64
N ALA A 80 5.21 1.35 6.12
CA ALA A 80 6.64 1.29 5.85
C ALA A 80 7.46 1.04 7.12
N GLN A 81 7.12 1.70 8.23
CA GLN A 81 7.80 1.50 9.52
C GLN A 81 7.54 0.08 10.07
N LEU A 82 6.31 -0.44 9.97
CA LEU A 82 5.98 -1.80 10.39
C LEU A 82 6.83 -2.83 9.62
N ALA A 83 6.89 -2.71 8.29
CA ALA A 83 7.68 -3.61 7.44
C ALA A 83 9.18 -3.54 7.79
N ALA A 84 9.72 -2.34 7.98
CA ALA A 84 11.12 -2.16 8.35
C ALA A 84 11.44 -2.81 9.71
N ASP A 85 10.57 -2.66 10.70
CA ASP A 85 10.75 -3.25 12.03
C ASP A 85 10.72 -4.79 11.96
N GLU A 86 9.82 -5.38 11.19
CA GLU A 86 9.73 -6.83 10.99
C GLU A 86 10.99 -7.38 10.28
N ILE A 87 11.45 -6.72 9.22
CA ILE A 87 12.68 -7.10 8.51
C ILE A 87 13.89 -6.98 9.44
N ASN A 88 13.96 -5.92 10.23
CA ASN A 88 15.04 -5.70 11.19
C ASN A 88 15.05 -6.74 12.30
N ALA A 89 13.88 -7.14 12.78
CA ALA A 89 13.75 -8.23 13.77
C ALA A 89 14.19 -9.59 13.20
N ALA A 90 14.02 -9.80 11.88
CA ALA A 90 14.48 -10.98 11.17
C ALA A 90 15.99 -10.95 10.78
N GLY A 91 16.75 -9.92 11.23
CA GLY A 91 18.19 -9.81 10.98
C GLY A 91 18.58 -8.80 9.88
N GLY A 92 17.62 -8.08 9.33
CA GLY A 92 17.84 -7.03 8.33
C GLY A 92 18.20 -7.56 6.95
N VAL A 93 18.75 -6.70 6.11
CA VAL A 93 19.19 -7.01 4.75
C VAL A 93 20.70 -7.22 4.73
N ASN A 94 21.17 -8.46 4.60
CA ASN A 94 22.58 -8.81 4.68
C ASN A 94 23.26 -8.27 5.97
N GLY A 95 22.52 -8.32 7.11
CA GLY A 95 23.00 -7.83 8.41
C GLY A 95 22.88 -6.31 8.61
N ARG A 96 22.40 -5.55 7.61
CA ARG A 96 22.14 -4.11 7.71
C ARG A 96 20.67 -3.87 8.09
N LYS A 97 20.42 -2.93 8.98
CA LYS A 97 19.06 -2.52 9.33
C LYS A 97 18.46 -1.60 8.26
N ILE A 98 17.15 -1.65 8.10
CA ILE A 98 16.39 -0.65 7.35
C ILE A 98 16.04 0.48 8.32
N GLU A 99 16.25 1.72 7.88
CA GLU A 99 15.88 2.96 8.57
C GLU A 99 14.89 3.72 7.71
N ILE A 100 13.71 4.00 8.25
CA ILE A 100 12.68 4.81 7.59
C ILE A 100 12.85 6.27 8.02
N ILE A 101 12.91 7.18 7.03
CA ILE A 101 12.92 8.62 7.25
C ILE A 101 11.67 9.21 6.59
N SER A 102 10.73 9.68 7.39
CA SER A 102 9.42 10.15 6.91
C SER A 102 9.41 11.66 6.71
N TYR A 103 8.76 12.09 5.62
CA TYR A 103 8.53 13.49 5.24
C TYR A 103 7.04 13.66 4.95
N ASP A 104 6.36 14.52 5.70
CA ASP A 104 4.99 14.94 5.38
C ASP A 104 5.07 16.03 4.29
N ASN A 105 4.43 15.77 3.15
CA ASN A 105 4.44 16.69 2.01
C ASN A 105 3.21 17.61 1.99
N HIS A 106 2.29 17.47 2.95
CA HIS A 106 1.05 18.26 3.04
C HIS A 106 0.25 18.30 1.72
N SER A 107 0.29 17.22 0.96
CA SER A 107 -0.34 17.09 -0.38
C SER A 107 0.20 18.09 -1.42
N SER A 108 1.40 18.64 -1.21
CA SER A 108 2.02 19.66 -2.05
C SER A 108 3.13 19.08 -2.92
N ALA A 109 3.00 19.22 -4.23
CA ALA A 109 4.05 18.81 -5.19
C ALA A 109 5.36 19.59 -4.93
N ALA A 110 5.29 20.88 -4.60
CA ALA A 110 6.47 21.69 -4.32
C ALA A 110 7.19 21.26 -3.03
N GLU A 111 6.44 20.90 -1.98
CA GLU A 111 7.04 20.37 -0.75
C GLU A 111 7.61 18.97 -0.95
N SER A 112 6.96 18.15 -1.76
CA SER A 112 7.46 16.83 -2.14
C SER A 112 8.80 16.91 -2.86
N VAL A 113 8.97 17.86 -3.80
CA VAL A 113 10.25 18.08 -4.49
C VAL A 113 11.34 18.49 -3.49
N ARG A 114 11.04 19.42 -2.55
CA ARG A 114 12.01 19.79 -1.50
C ARG A 114 12.38 18.62 -0.61
N ALA A 115 11.39 17.81 -0.21
CA ALA A 115 11.60 16.62 0.60
C ALA A 115 12.46 15.58 -0.13
N PHE A 116 12.21 15.35 -1.43
CA PHE A 116 12.99 14.43 -2.25
C PHE A 116 14.46 14.87 -2.39
N GLN A 117 14.68 16.16 -2.63
CA GLN A 117 16.03 16.73 -2.70
C GLN A 117 16.77 16.60 -1.36
N ARG A 118 16.10 16.87 -0.24
CA ARG A 118 16.65 16.67 1.08
C ARG A 118 16.97 15.21 1.34
N ALA A 119 16.03 14.31 1.08
CA ALA A 119 16.21 12.87 1.26
C ALA A 119 17.46 12.35 0.51
N ALA A 120 17.64 12.77 -0.73
CA ALA A 120 18.77 12.33 -1.56
C ALA A 120 20.10 13.00 -1.16
N ASN A 121 20.14 14.34 -0.98
CA ASN A 121 21.37 15.10 -0.85
C ASN A 121 21.85 15.27 0.60
N GLU A 122 20.95 15.32 1.59
CA GLU A 122 21.28 15.57 2.99
C GLU A 122 21.18 14.31 3.83
N ASP A 123 20.06 13.59 3.73
CA ASP A 123 19.81 12.37 4.52
C ASP A 123 20.43 11.13 3.87
N HIS A 124 20.83 11.23 2.59
CA HIS A 124 21.49 10.16 1.80
C HIS A 124 20.70 8.85 1.82
N VAL A 125 19.42 8.93 1.48
CA VAL A 125 18.57 7.72 1.37
C VAL A 125 18.99 6.87 0.17
N ASN A 126 18.77 5.56 0.26
CA ASN A 126 19.10 4.60 -0.78
C ASN A 126 17.93 4.35 -1.75
N ALA A 127 16.71 4.63 -1.31
CA ALA A 127 15.50 4.61 -2.12
C ALA A 127 14.44 5.51 -1.47
N VAL A 128 13.38 5.84 -2.22
CA VAL A 128 12.24 6.63 -1.76
C VAL A 128 10.95 5.87 -2.06
N ILE A 129 10.03 5.85 -1.11
CA ILE A 129 8.62 5.52 -1.30
C ILE A 129 7.87 6.84 -1.31
N ALA A 130 7.16 7.17 -2.40
CA ALA A 130 6.58 8.49 -2.54
C ALA A 130 5.18 8.49 -3.11
N SER A 131 4.27 9.03 -2.33
CA SER A 131 2.97 9.59 -2.65
C SER A 131 1.93 8.64 -3.28
N TYR A 132 0.68 8.95 -2.98
CA TYR A 132 -0.46 8.39 -3.71
C TYR A 132 -1.06 9.40 -4.72
N ILE A 133 -0.58 10.66 -4.70
CA ILE A 133 -1.07 11.72 -5.59
C ILE A 133 -0.24 11.71 -6.88
N SER A 134 -0.89 11.50 -8.01
CA SER A 134 -0.22 11.38 -9.31
C SER A 134 0.53 12.66 -9.71
N GLU A 135 -0.02 13.83 -9.43
CA GLU A 135 0.61 15.13 -9.69
C GLU A 135 1.92 15.30 -8.90
N VAL A 136 1.96 14.78 -7.67
CA VAL A 136 3.18 14.75 -6.85
C VAL A 136 4.22 13.86 -7.50
N VAL A 137 3.86 12.63 -7.87
CA VAL A 137 4.79 11.66 -8.48
C VAL A 137 5.34 12.20 -9.81
N LEU A 138 4.48 12.77 -10.67
CA LEU A 138 4.89 13.40 -11.92
C LEU A 138 5.87 14.57 -11.70
N ALA A 139 5.71 15.34 -10.63
CA ALA A 139 6.65 16.40 -10.26
C ALA A 139 7.99 15.85 -9.71
N LEU A 140 7.99 14.65 -9.11
CA LEU A 140 9.18 13.99 -8.59
C LEU A 140 9.98 13.24 -9.67
N GLU A 141 9.34 12.70 -10.71
CA GLU A 141 9.99 11.90 -11.75
C GLU A 141 11.29 12.51 -12.31
N PRO A 142 11.34 13.80 -12.71
CA PRO A 142 12.58 14.38 -13.25
C PRO A 142 13.74 14.39 -12.25
N TRP A 143 13.44 14.33 -10.94
CA TRP A 143 14.44 14.33 -9.87
C TRP A 143 15.02 12.94 -9.62
N THR A 144 14.28 11.87 -9.94
CA THR A 144 14.77 10.50 -9.78
C THR A 144 16.04 10.28 -10.60
N GLY A 145 16.03 10.68 -11.89
CA GLY A 145 17.19 10.58 -12.77
C GLY A 145 18.29 11.59 -12.46
N ARG A 146 17.93 12.84 -12.13
CA ARG A 146 18.91 13.89 -11.80
C ARG A 146 19.74 13.53 -10.55
N LEU A 147 19.09 12.93 -9.55
CA LEU A 147 19.72 12.58 -8.28
C LEU A 147 20.08 11.09 -8.21
N LYS A 148 19.79 10.32 -9.27
CA LYS A 148 19.96 8.87 -9.33
C LYS A 148 19.41 8.19 -8.06
N THR A 149 18.17 8.50 -7.69
CA THR A 149 17.52 7.97 -6.52
C THR A 149 16.29 7.17 -6.95
N VAL A 150 16.28 5.88 -6.64
CA VAL A 150 15.14 5.01 -6.95
C VAL A 150 13.92 5.46 -6.14
N MET A 151 12.79 5.60 -6.83
CA MET A 151 11.49 5.91 -6.24
C MET A 151 10.48 4.84 -6.61
N VAL A 152 9.68 4.42 -5.62
CA VAL A 152 8.51 3.56 -5.82
C VAL A 152 7.28 4.31 -5.32
N THR A 153 6.15 4.17 -6.02
CA THR A 153 4.92 4.88 -5.65
C THR A 153 3.81 3.95 -5.19
N PRO A 154 3.32 4.12 -3.92
CA PRO A 154 2.38 3.17 -3.30
C PRO A 154 0.92 3.40 -3.68
N GLY A 155 0.59 4.43 -4.47
CA GLY A 155 -0.82 4.72 -4.70
C GLY A 155 -1.16 5.65 -5.84
N ALA A 156 -0.18 6.33 -6.44
CA ALA A 156 -0.42 7.11 -7.64
C ALA A 156 -0.87 6.20 -8.79
N ALA A 157 -1.85 6.63 -9.59
CA ALA A 157 -2.46 5.75 -10.58
C ALA A 157 -2.27 6.21 -12.04
N SER A 158 -1.80 7.45 -12.30
CA SER A 158 -1.72 7.96 -13.66
C SER A 158 -0.79 7.14 -14.55
N ASP A 159 -1.31 6.66 -15.68
CA ASP A 159 -0.53 5.97 -16.72
C ASP A 159 0.58 6.86 -17.30
N VAL A 160 0.47 8.19 -17.20
CA VAL A 160 1.48 9.14 -17.66
C VAL A 160 2.83 8.90 -16.99
N ILE A 161 2.85 8.44 -15.73
CA ILE A 161 4.08 8.11 -15.00
C ILE A 161 4.88 7.07 -15.76
N THR A 162 4.28 5.94 -16.11
CA THR A 162 4.97 4.84 -16.81
C THR A 162 5.20 5.16 -18.30
N GLN A 163 4.30 5.92 -18.92
CA GLN A 163 4.49 6.40 -20.29
C GLN A 163 5.66 7.39 -20.42
N ASN A 164 5.94 8.20 -19.40
CA ASN A 164 7.12 9.06 -19.36
C ASN A 164 8.39 8.22 -19.28
N ILE A 165 8.41 7.15 -18.48
CA ILE A 165 9.54 6.20 -18.44
C ILE A 165 9.78 5.61 -19.82
N ALA A 166 8.73 5.20 -20.55
CA ALA A 166 8.86 4.67 -21.91
C ALA A 166 9.46 5.69 -22.89
N LYS A 167 9.13 6.98 -22.75
CA LYS A 167 9.65 8.07 -23.61
C LYS A 167 11.11 8.40 -23.32
N ASP A 168 11.54 8.30 -22.06
CA ASP A 168 12.90 8.67 -21.63
C ASP A 168 13.43 7.71 -20.56
N TYR A 169 13.52 6.42 -20.94
CA TYR A 169 13.94 5.36 -20.04
C TYR A 169 15.28 5.64 -19.35
N ASN A 170 16.26 6.16 -20.06
CA ASN A 170 17.60 6.37 -19.52
C ASN A 170 17.63 7.34 -18.32
N HIS A 171 16.75 8.34 -18.31
CA HIS A 171 16.65 9.30 -17.22
C HIS A 171 15.61 8.91 -16.18
N LEU A 172 14.52 8.25 -16.57
CA LEU A 172 13.39 7.98 -15.69
C LEU A 172 13.31 6.54 -15.17
N LYS A 173 14.24 5.66 -15.55
CA LYS A 173 14.30 4.25 -15.12
C LYS A 173 14.34 4.05 -13.58
N TYR A 174 14.61 5.10 -12.83
CA TYR A 174 14.64 5.05 -11.37
C TYR A 174 13.26 5.16 -10.73
N THR A 175 12.20 5.32 -11.54
CA THR A 175 10.81 5.36 -11.08
C THR A 175 10.15 3.99 -11.31
N PHE A 176 9.51 3.45 -10.24
CA PHE A 176 8.71 2.22 -10.27
C PHE A 176 7.30 2.51 -9.80
N HIS A 177 6.32 2.00 -10.53
CA HIS A 177 4.91 2.22 -10.25
C HIS A 177 4.36 1.05 -9.44
N GLY A 178 4.32 1.19 -8.09
CA GLY A 178 3.97 0.14 -7.14
C GLY A 178 2.47 -0.03 -6.89
N TYR A 179 1.63 0.58 -7.70
CA TYR A 179 0.18 0.48 -7.65
C TYR A 179 -0.42 0.21 -9.04
N LEU A 180 -1.72 0.02 -9.12
CA LEU A 180 -2.42 -0.15 -10.39
C LEU A 180 -2.44 1.17 -11.17
N THR A 181 -2.20 1.11 -12.48
CA THR A 181 -2.40 2.25 -13.37
C THR A 181 -3.89 2.55 -13.53
N SER A 182 -4.23 3.75 -13.99
CA SER A 182 -5.63 4.13 -14.24
C SER A 182 -6.29 3.21 -15.27
N THR A 183 -5.58 2.78 -16.29
CA THR A 183 -6.06 1.75 -17.23
C THR A 183 -6.36 0.46 -16.52
N SER A 184 -5.46 -0.05 -15.67
CA SER A 184 -5.67 -1.30 -14.92
C SER A 184 -6.81 -1.19 -13.90
N LEU A 185 -6.98 -0.01 -13.29
CA LEU A 185 -8.11 0.28 -12.39
C LEU A 185 -9.44 0.23 -13.16
N SER A 186 -9.49 0.87 -14.33
CA SER A 186 -10.66 0.86 -15.21
C SER A 186 -11.02 -0.57 -15.66
N ASP A 187 -10.04 -1.36 -16.08
CA ASP A 187 -10.24 -2.76 -16.46
C ASP A 187 -10.85 -3.57 -15.32
N SER A 188 -10.35 -3.38 -14.09
CA SER A 188 -10.90 -4.03 -12.90
C SER A 188 -12.35 -3.63 -12.62
N VAL A 189 -12.65 -2.31 -12.68
CA VAL A 189 -14.01 -1.78 -12.50
C VAL A 189 -14.95 -2.31 -13.58
N CYS A 190 -14.53 -2.32 -14.85
CA CYS A 190 -15.34 -2.81 -15.95
C CYS A 190 -15.58 -4.33 -15.87
N ALA A 191 -14.60 -5.10 -15.47
CA ALA A 191 -14.77 -6.54 -15.25
C ALA A 191 -15.79 -6.82 -14.13
N ALA A 192 -15.68 -6.12 -13.00
CA ALA A 192 -16.65 -6.21 -11.92
C ALA A 192 -18.05 -5.72 -12.34
N ALA A 193 -18.14 -4.62 -13.08
CA ALA A 193 -19.39 -4.08 -13.60
C ALA A 193 -20.09 -5.05 -14.56
N LYS A 194 -19.33 -5.76 -15.42
CA LYS A 194 -19.87 -6.79 -16.30
C LYS A 194 -20.57 -7.89 -15.51
N ASP A 195 -19.94 -8.37 -14.45
CA ASP A 195 -20.48 -9.49 -13.66
C ASP A 195 -21.61 -9.04 -12.72
N LEU A 196 -21.40 -7.92 -11.99
CA LEU A 196 -22.32 -7.46 -10.96
C LEU A 196 -23.47 -6.61 -11.53
N LEU A 197 -23.15 -5.56 -12.32
CA LEU A 197 -24.15 -4.61 -12.78
C LEU A 197 -24.93 -5.17 -13.96
N VAL A 198 -24.24 -5.64 -15.01
CA VAL A 198 -24.88 -6.16 -16.21
C VAL A 198 -25.40 -7.60 -15.96
N GLY A 199 -24.55 -8.48 -15.41
CA GLY A 199 -24.89 -9.90 -15.23
C GLY A 199 -25.93 -10.16 -14.15
N GLN A 200 -25.82 -9.53 -12.98
CA GLN A 200 -26.73 -9.79 -11.84
C GLN A 200 -27.90 -8.79 -11.79
N LEU A 201 -27.63 -7.48 -12.02
CA LEU A 201 -28.62 -6.43 -11.85
C LEU A 201 -29.29 -5.99 -13.16
N HIS A 202 -28.82 -6.49 -14.31
CA HIS A 202 -29.35 -6.21 -15.67
C HIS A 202 -29.37 -4.73 -16.03
N MET A 203 -28.43 -3.94 -15.47
CA MET A 203 -28.26 -2.52 -15.78
C MET A 203 -27.78 -2.32 -17.21
N LYS A 204 -28.17 -1.18 -17.83
CA LYS A 204 -27.96 -0.88 -19.26
C LYS A 204 -27.34 0.49 -19.51
N SER A 205 -27.34 1.37 -18.51
CA SER A 205 -26.89 2.75 -18.67
C SER A 205 -26.08 3.22 -17.46
N ALA A 206 -25.12 4.10 -17.73
CA ALA A 206 -24.25 4.68 -16.72
C ALA A 206 -24.01 6.17 -17.00
N VAL A 207 -23.75 6.93 -15.96
CA VAL A 207 -23.05 8.22 -16.00
C VAL A 207 -21.70 8.03 -15.34
N VAL A 208 -20.65 8.52 -15.97
CA VAL A 208 -19.32 8.62 -15.36
C VAL A 208 -19.26 9.93 -14.59
N MET A 209 -18.78 9.90 -13.34
CA MET A 209 -18.52 11.07 -12.51
C MET A 209 -17.13 10.96 -11.90
N SER A 210 -16.19 11.74 -12.41
CA SER A 210 -14.79 11.72 -11.96
C SER A 210 -14.31 13.11 -11.54
N GLU A 211 -13.40 13.16 -10.56
CA GLU A 211 -12.70 14.40 -10.25
C GLU A 211 -11.73 14.78 -11.38
N ASP A 212 -11.43 16.06 -11.56
CA ASP A 212 -10.48 16.54 -12.55
C ASP A 212 -9.05 16.47 -12.03
N ALA A 213 -8.41 15.33 -12.22
CA ALA A 213 -7.06 15.02 -11.74
C ALA A 213 -6.24 14.24 -12.80
N ALA A 214 -4.93 14.21 -12.66
CA ALA A 214 -4.04 13.56 -13.63
C ALA A 214 -4.28 12.04 -13.76
N TRP A 215 -4.79 11.39 -12.72
CA TRP A 215 -5.09 9.96 -12.75
C TRP A 215 -6.44 9.64 -13.39
N THR A 216 -7.42 10.54 -13.34
CA THR A 216 -8.77 10.30 -13.87
C THR A 216 -8.87 10.54 -15.37
N THR A 217 -8.00 11.35 -15.95
CA THR A 217 -7.98 11.55 -17.40
C THR A 217 -7.79 10.23 -18.19
N PRO A 218 -6.76 9.40 -17.93
CA PRO A 218 -6.68 8.08 -18.56
C PRO A 218 -7.77 7.11 -18.09
N LEU A 219 -8.23 7.20 -16.83
CA LEU A 219 -9.31 6.38 -16.29
C LEU A 219 -10.60 6.55 -17.09
N ASP A 220 -11.05 7.80 -17.25
CA ASP A 220 -12.30 8.12 -17.95
C ASP A 220 -12.21 7.72 -19.43
N ALA A 221 -11.06 7.95 -20.07
CA ALA A 221 -10.83 7.50 -21.43
C ALA A 221 -11.02 5.98 -21.60
N GLU A 222 -10.62 5.18 -20.61
CA GLU A 222 -10.85 3.73 -20.63
C GLU A 222 -12.27 3.38 -20.22
N TYR A 223 -12.93 4.07 -19.28
CA TYR A 223 -14.34 3.86 -18.96
C TYR A 223 -15.23 4.07 -20.19
N LEU A 224 -14.98 5.15 -20.96
CA LEU A 224 -15.72 5.44 -22.18
C LEU A 224 -15.58 4.39 -23.28
N LYS A 225 -14.52 3.55 -23.22
CA LYS A 225 -14.32 2.41 -24.11
C LYS A 225 -14.91 1.12 -23.55
N CYS A 226 -14.58 0.79 -22.28
CA CYS A 226 -14.92 -0.52 -21.72
C CYS A 226 -16.39 -0.65 -21.32
N LEU A 227 -17.03 0.41 -20.77
CA LEU A 227 -18.44 0.34 -20.35
C LEU A 227 -19.40 0.00 -21.49
N PRO A 228 -19.31 0.66 -22.66
CA PRO A 228 -20.14 0.24 -23.82
C PRO A 228 -19.88 -1.20 -24.27
N ASN A 229 -18.62 -1.65 -24.22
CA ASN A 229 -18.25 -3.01 -24.64
C ASN A 229 -18.84 -4.10 -23.74
N ILE A 230 -19.15 -3.79 -22.48
CA ILE A 230 -19.82 -4.72 -21.56
C ILE A 230 -21.35 -4.58 -21.54
N GLY A 231 -21.91 -3.64 -22.31
CA GLY A 231 -23.36 -3.42 -22.44
C GLY A 231 -23.91 -2.29 -21.58
N LEU A 232 -23.09 -1.46 -20.98
CA LEU A 232 -23.49 -0.24 -20.26
C LEU A 232 -23.31 0.98 -21.17
N LYS A 233 -24.42 1.55 -21.65
CA LYS A 233 -24.40 2.81 -22.42
C LYS A 233 -23.99 3.96 -21.49
N VAL A 234 -22.92 4.66 -21.80
CA VAL A 234 -22.55 5.91 -21.12
C VAL A 234 -23.43 7.05 -21.64
N LEU A 235 -24.17 7.69 -20.73
CA LEU A 235 -25.06 8.81 -21.04
C LEU A 235 -24.32 10.14 -20.98
N ASP A 236 -23.46 10.31 -19.98
CA ASP A 236 -22.64 11.51 -19.79
C ASP A 236 -21.32 11.16 -19.07
N ASP A 237 -20.32 12.04 -19.22
CA ASP A 237 -19.04 12.03 -18.54
C ASP A 237 -18.85 13.38 -17.84
N ILE A 238 -19.01 13.38 -16.52
CA ILE A 238 -19.05 14.59 -15.69
C ILE A 238 -17.74 14.69 -14.91
N ARG A 239 -16.97 15.72 -15.21
CA ARG A 239 -15.76 16.04 -14.48
C ARG A 239 -16.02 17.11 -13.43
N VAL A 240 -15.57 16.89 -12.20
CA VAL A 240 -15.75 17.79 -11.06
C VAL A 240 -14.41 18.28 -10.54
N SER A 241 -14.31 19.54 -10.15
CA SER A 241 -13.11 20.05 -9.51
C SER A 241 -12.83 19.29 -8.19
N PRO A 242 -11.57 18.94 -7.88
CA PRO A 242 -11.21 18.39 -6.58
C PRO A 242 -11.62 19.26 -5.38
N ASP A 243 -11.79 20.57 -5.61
CA ASP A 243 -12.23 21.53 -4.59
C ASP A 243 -13.77 21.64 -4.47
N THR A 244 -14.52 20.80 -5.20
CA THR A 244 -16.01 20.84 -5.17
C THR A 244 -16.51 20.44 -3.79
N THR A 245 -17.30 21.31 -3.18
CA THR A 245 -17.92 21.10 -1.87
C THR A 245 -19.44 20.89 -1.93
N ASP A 246 -20.10 21.35 -3.02
CA ASP A 246 -21.53 21.17 -3.25
C ASP A 246 -21.77 20.29 -4.49
N PHE A 247 -22.23 19.07 -4.23
CA PHE A 247 -22.55 18.07 -5.27
C PHE A 247 -24.03 18.09 -5.68
N THR A 248 -24.87 18.93 -5.07
CA THR A 248 -26.31 19.03 -5.38
C THR A 248 -26.59 19.27 -6.86
N PRO A 249 -25.95 20.24 -7.54
CA PRO A 249 -26.20 20.47 -8.97
C PRO A 249 -25.78 19.27 -9.84
N ILE A 250 -24.72 18.57 -9.43
CA ILE A 250 -24.17 17.41 -10.13
C ILE A 250 -25.16 16.24 -10.03
N PHE A 251 -25.63 15.93 -8.83
CA PHE A 251 -26.62 14.87 -8.63
C PHE A 251 -27.95 15.17 -9.30
N ASN A 252 -28.44 16.41 -9.26
CA ASN A 252 -29.66 16.82 -10.01
C ASN A 252 -29.50 16.60 -11.53
N LYS A 253 -28.31 16.87 -12.08
CA LYS A 253 -28.02 16.60 -13.50
C LYS A 253 -28.06 15.08 -13.76
N ILE A 254 -27.37 14.29 -12.95
CA ILE A 254 -27.32 12.81 -13.08
C ILE A 254 -28.73 12.21 -12.98
N GLU A 255 -29.54 12.65 -12.00
CA GLU A 255 -30.92 12.18 -11.85
C GLU A 255 -31.80 12.55 -13.06
N GLY A 256 -31.55 13.71 -13.66
CA GLY A 256 -32.25 14.16 -14.89
C GLY A 256 -31.98 13.22 -16.07
N GLU A 257 -30.83 12.63 -16.18
CA GLU A 257 -30.42 11.67 -17.22
C GLU A 257 -30.92 10.25 -16.98
N LYS A 258 -31.30 9.93 -15.76
CA LYS A 258 -31.86 8.63 -15.33
C LYS A 258 -30.96 7.42 -15.66
N PRO A 259 -29.67 7.42 -15.35
CA PRO A 259 -28.83 6.24 -15.51
C PRO A 259 -29.19 5.15 -14.49
N ASP A 260 -28.85 3.90 -14.82
CA ASP A 260 -29.00 2.78 -13.88
C ASP A 260 -27.92 2.81 -12.79
N VAL A 261 -26.74 3.40 -13.09
CA VAL A 261 -25.60 3.47 -12.16
C VAL A 261 -24.75 4.72 -12.42
N MET A 262 -24.13 5.23 -11.37
CA MET A 262 -23.08 6.25 -11.43
C MET A 262 -21.71 5.56 -11.25
N ILE A 263 -20.86 5.62 -12.29
CA ILE A 263 -19.49 5.10 -12.26
C ILE A 263 -18.58 6.22 -11.79
N THR A 264 -17.84 5.98 -10.70
CA THR A 264 -17.06 7.02 -10.03
C THR A 264 -15.56 6.89 -10.25
N GLY A 265 -14.88 8.06 -10.31
CA GLY A 265 -13.43 8.21 -10.25
C GLY A 265 -13.07 9.32 -9.26
N ILE A 266 -13.17 9.07 -7.95
CA ILE A 266 -13.02 10.08 -6.90
C ILE A 266 -11.98 9.71 -5.86
N SER A 267 -11.21 10.70 -5.41
CA SER A 267 -10.17 10.58 -4.38
C SER A 267 -10.04 11.85 -3.54
N HIS A 268 -9.73 13.00 -4.16
CA HIS A 268 -9.39 14.25 -3.46
C HIS A 268 -10.61 15.03 -2.99
N VAL A 269 -11.78 14.82 -3.60
CA VAL A 269 -13.05 15.48 -3.22
C VAL A 269 -13.57 15.09 -1.81
N GLY A 270 -12.84 14.23 -1.09
CA GLY A 270 -13.13 13.87 0.28
C GLY A 270 -14.43 13.07 0.47
N VAL A 271 -15.13 13.38 1.56
CA VAL A 271 -16.37 12.68 1.96
C VAL A 271 -17.63 13.25 1.29
N GLN A 272 -17.55 14.45 0.72
CA GLN A 272 -18.71 15.26 0.30
C GLN A 272 -19.63 14.54 -0.70
N PRO A 273 -19.12 13.91 -1.78
CA PRO A 273 -20.01 13.24 -2.73
C PRO A 273 -20.83 12.12 -2.05
N THR A 274 -20.21 11.33 -1.18
CA THR A 274 -20.89 10.25 -0.47
C THR A 274 -21.92 10.75 0.53
N VAL A 275 -21.58 11.79 1.30
CA VAL A 275 -22.48 12.37 2.30
C VAL A 275 -23.69 12.99 1.64
N GLN A 276 -23.50 13.77 0.57
CA GLN A 276 -24.60 14.45 -0.13
C GLN A 276 -25.46 13.48 -0.96
N TRP A 277 -24.87 12.44 -1.57
CA TRP A 277 -25.60 11.35 -2.19
C TRP A 277 -26.64 10.74 -1.24
N LYS A 278 -26.23 10.47 -0.01
CA LYS A 278 -27.12 9.94 1.03
C LYS A 278 -28.14 10.98 1.51
N GLN A 279 -27.72 12.23 1.72
CA GLN A 279 -28.59 13.29 2.22
C GLN A 279 -29.72 13.64 1.24
N GLN A 280 -29.42 13.59 -0.05
CA GLN A 280 -30.38 13.85 -1.12
C GLN A 280 -31.17 12.60 -1.50
N GLU A 281 -30.84 11.43 -0.94
CA GLU A 281 -31.43 10.15 -1.30
C GLU A 281 -31.40 9.89 -2.81
N VAL A 282 -30.24 10.20 -3.46
CA VAL A 282 -30.05 10.00 -4.89
C VAL A 282 -30.32 8.53 -5.23
N PRO A 283 -31.35 8.21 -6.07
CA PRO A 283 -31.81 6.83 -6.26
C PRO A 283 -30.89 5.97 -7.13
N ILE A 284 -29.74 6.48 -7.50
CA ILE A 284 -28.76 5.88 -8.41
C ILE A 284 -27.58 5.35 -7.59
N PRO A 285 -27.20 4.06 -7.69
CA PRO A 285 -26.10 3.50 -6.95
C PRO A 285 -24.75 4.06 -7.41
N MET A 286 -23.81 4.23 -6.45
CA MET A 286 -22.42 4.56 -6.71
C MET A 286 -21.59 3.28 -6.86
N PHE A 287 -20.83 3.21 -7.94
CA PHE A 287 -19.97 2.08 -8.28
C PHE A 287 -18.67 2.58 -8.94
N GLY A 288 -17.51 2.09 -8.59
CA GLY A 288 -16.28 2.47 -9.27
C GLY A 288 -15.14 2.76 -8.30
N ILE A 289 -14.42 3.85 -8.49
CA ILE A 289 -13.30 4.20 -7.62
C ILE A 289 -13.73 5.28 -6.64
N SER A 290 -13.52 5.00 -5.36
CA SER A 290 -13.54 5.96 -4.26
C SER A 290 -12.38 5.62 -3.33
N SER A 291 -11.25 6.34 -3.48
CA SER A 291 -10.05 6.04 -2.71
C SER A 291 -10.26 6.21 -1.21
N GLN A 292 -11.09 7.16 -0.80
CA GLN A 292 -11.41 7.40 0.61
C GLN A 292 -12.22 6.24 1.22
N ALA A 293 -13.09 5.59 0.41
CA ALA A 293 -13.89 4.46 0.87
C ALA A 293 -13.05 3.20 1.20
N THR A 294 -11.78 3.15 0.79
CA THR A 294 -10.86 2.08 1.16
C THR A 294 -10.41 2.16 2.62
N ASN A 295 -10.54 3.33 3.26
CA ASN A 295 -10.13 3.53 4.64
C ASN A 295 -11.24 3.12 5.61
N SER A 296 -10.88 2.40 6.66
CA SER A 296 -11.85 1.92 7.66
C SER A 296 -12.52 3.03 8.48
N SER A 297 -11.93 4.23 8.56
CA SER A 297 -12.55 5.38 9.21
C SER A 297 -13.71 5.97 8.41
N PHE A 298 -13.78 5.69 7.09
CA PHE A 298 -14.73 6.34 6.20
C PHE A 298 -16.21 6.14 6.56
N TRP A 299 -16.52 5.02 7.22
CA TRP A 299 -17.84 4.84 7.84
C TRP A 299 -18.16 5.92 8.86
N ASN A 300 -17.22 6.20 9.78
CA ASN A 300 -17.40 7.22 10.80
C ASN A 300 -17.33 8.62 10.22
N ASP A 301 -16.39 8.86 9.29
CA ASP A 301 -16.15 10.16 8.64
C ASP A 301 -17.37 10.61 7.82
N THR A 302 -18.15 9.65 7.30
CA THR A 302 -19.40 9.90 6.56
C THR A 302 -20.64 9.72 7.42
N ASN A 303 -20.51 9.43 8.73
CA ASN A 303 -21.62 9.09 9.61
C ASN A 303 -22.55 8.01 9.02
N GLY A 304 -21.94 6.96 8.42
CA GLY A 304 -22.65 5.85 7.78
C GLY A 304 -23.29 6.16 6.43
N ALA A 305 -23.08 7.36 5.86
CA ALA A 305 -23.60 7.69 4.55
C ALA A 305 -23.04 6.80 3.42
N VAL A 306 -21.91 6.16 3.66
CA VAL A 306 -21.26 5.24 2.72
C VAL A 306 -21.97 3.90 2.57
N GLU A 307 -22.99 3.61 3.38
CA GLU A 307 -23.77 2.36 3.27
C GLU A 307 -24.25 2.10 1.84
N GLY A 308 -23.90 0.96 1.28
CA GLY A 308 -24.28 0.55 -0.07
C GLY A 308 -23.37 1.05 -1.20
N VAL A 309 -22.40 1.91 -0.92
CA VAL A 309 -21.42 2.36 -1.93
C VAL A 309 -20.49 1.20 -2.30
N LEU A 310 -20.37 0.95 -3.62
CA LEU A 310 -19.42 -0.02 -4.18
C LEU A 310 -18.16 0.68 -4.65
N TYR A 311 -17.02 0.15 -4.23
CA TYR A 311 -15.73 0.75 -4.57
C TYR A 311 -14.69 -0.31 -4.93
N GLN A 312 -13.83 0.03 -5.88
CA GLN A 312 -12.69 -0.78 -6.26
C GLN A 312 -11.60 -0.70 -5.19
N GLY A 313 -10.97 -1.82 -4.89
CA GLY A 313 -9.81 -1.93 -4.02
C GLY A 313 -8.85 -3.01 -4.51
N VAL A 314 -7.66 -3.09 -3.91
CA VAL A 314 -6.69 -4.18 -4.15
C VAL A 314 -6.65 -5.17 -2.97
N SER A 315 -7.32 -4.82 -1.88
CA SER A 315 -7.43 -5.63 -0.67
C SER A 315 -8.56 -5.11 0.22
N GLY A 316 -8.87 -5.83 1.27
CA GLY A 316 -9.84 -5.44 2.30
C GLY A 316 -9.51 -6.07 3.65
N PRO A 317 -10.06 -5.55 4.76
CA PRO A 317 -9.71 -5.99 6.12
C PRO A 317 -9.88 -7.50 6.37
N ASP A 318 -10.90 -8.09 5.79
CA ASP A 318 -11.27 -9.49 5.99
C ASP A 318 -11.11 -10.33 4.70
N VAL A 319 -10.29 -9.87 3.74
CA VAL A 319 -10.08 -10.55 2.45
C VAL A 319 -8.66 -11.09 2.38
N ALA A 320 -8.52 -12.42 2.37
CA ALA A 320 -7.24 -13.09 2.21
C ALA A 320 -6.86 -13.18 0.72
N VAL A 321 -6.33 -12.10 0.15
CA VAL A 321 -5.87 -12.07 -1.25
C VAL A 321 -4.67 -12.99 -1.43
N THR A 322 -3.74 -12.95 -0.46
CA THR A 322 -2.56 -13.83 -0.39
C THR A 322 -2.38 -14.34 1.04
N PRO A 323 -1.49 -15.30 1.29
CA PRO A 323 -1.12 -15.70 2.64
C PRO A 323 -0.52 -14.58 3.50
N ARG A 324 -0.09 -13.47 2.90
CA ARG A 324 0.50 -12.31 3.60
C ARG A 324 -0.53 -11.25 3.98
N THR A 325 -1.70 -11.21 3.34
CA THR A 325 -2.70 -10.15 3.53
C THR A 325 -3.15 -10.05 4.98
N LEU A 326 -3.76 -11.10 5.53
CA LEU A 326 -4.32 -11.05 6.88
C LEU A 326 -3.26 -10.92 8.00
N PRO A 327 -2.08 -11.56 7.93
CA PRO A 327 -1.00 -11.30 8.88
C PRO A 327 -0.61 -9.82 8.95
N PHE A 328 -0.42 -9.15 7.80
CA PHE A 328 -0.15 -7.71 7.75
C PHE A 328 -1.29 -6.89 8.37
N VAL A 329 -2.53 -7.12 7.94
CA VAL A 329 -3.71 -6.39 8.44
C VAL A 329 -3.82 -6.49 9.96
N ASN A 330 -3.64 -7.70 10.51
CA ASN A 330 -3.70 -7.94 11.95
C ASN A 330 -2.56 -7.25 12.71
N ALA A 331 -1.33 -7.31 12.18
CA ALA A 331 -0.18 -6.64 12.77
C ALA A 331 -0.34 -5.10 12.75
N PHE A 332 -0.80 -4.55 11.61
CA PHE A 332 -1.08 -3.12 11.48
C PHE A 332 -2.14 -2.66 12.47
N LYS A 333 -3.28 -3.37 12.51
CA LYS A 333 -4.37 -3.06 13.45
C LYS A 333 -3.94 -3.17 14.91
N ALA A 334 -3.19 -4.21 15.26
CA ALA A 334 -2.69 -4.40 16.63
C ALA A 334 -1.77 -3.25 17.07
N ARG A 335 -0.98 -2.70 16.13
CA ARG A 335 -0.02 -1.63 16.43
C ARG A 335 -0.65 -0.24 16.41
N TYR A 336 -1.55 0.04 15.46
CA TYR A 336 -2.05 1.39 15.20
C TYR A 336 -3.54 1.58 15.53
N GLY A 337 -4.26 0.52 15.89
CA GLY A 337 -5.67 0.57 16.32
C GLY A 337 -6.70 0.60 15.21
N ASN A 338 -6.28 0.79 13.96
CA ASN A 338 -7.14 0.85 12.77
C ASN A 338 -6.63 -0.07 11.65
N PHE A 339 -7.43 -0.25 10.61
CA PHE A 339 -7.02 -0.96 9.40
C PHE A 339 -6.24 -0.03 8.45
N PRO A 340 -5.30 -0.56 7.65
CA PRO A 340 -4.60 0.23 6.65
C PRO A 340 -5.53 0.64 5.50
N SER A 341 -5.28 1.82 4.90
CA SER A 341 -5.81 2.16 3.57
C SER A 341 -5.11 1.36 2.48
N TYR A 342 -5.59 1.44 1.23
CA TYR A 342 -4.95 0.74 0.10
C TYR A 342 -3.44 1.05 -0.02
N CYS A 343 -3.04 2.30 0.21
CA CYS A 343 -1.64 2.70 0.21
C CYS A 343 -0.80 2.04 1.32
N GLY A 344 -1.41 1.63 2.41
CA GLY A 344 -0.72 0.92 3.48
C GLY A 344 -0.30 -0.48 3.06
N TYR A 345 -1.14 -1.19 2.31
CA TYR A 345 -0.79 -2.52 1.78
C TYR A 345 0.39 -2.43 0.82
N THR A 346 0.34 -1.51 -0.13
CA THR A 346 1.39 -1.32 -1.12
C THR A 346 2.69 -0.82 -0.49
N ALA A 347 2.66 0.19 0.38
CA ALA A 347 3.85 0.70 1.06
C ALA A 347 4.54 -0.37 1.93
N TYR A 348 3.77 -1.25 2.57
CA TYR A 348 4.32 -2.40 3.30
C TYR A 348 5.06 -3.35 2.35
N ASP A 349 4.43 -3.73 1.23
CA ASP A 349 5.04 -4.60 0.21
C ASP A 349 6.27 -3.94 -0.43
N GLU A 350 6.24 -2.62 -0.63
CA GLU A 350 7.34 -1.84 -1.20
C GLU A 350 8.62 -1.94 -0.38
N VAL A 351 8.52 -1.86 0.94
CA VAL A 351 9.69 -2.04 1.81
C VAL A 351 10.23 -3.46 1.70
N TYR A 352 9.36 -4.47 1.60
CA TYR A 352 9.79 -5.86 1.47
C TYR A 352 10.48 -6.16 0.14
N TYR A 353 9.90 -5.73 -0.98
CA TYR A 353 10.55 -6.01 -2.26
C TYR A 353 11.75 -5.10 -2.53
N LEU A 354 11.83 -3.88 -1.96
CA LEU A 354 13.04 -3.08 -1.92
C LEU A 354 14.14 -3.80 -1.12
N ALA A 355 13.81 -4.34 0.04
CA ALA A 355 14.74 -5.12 0.86
C ALA A 355 15.28 -6.35 0.10
N ASP A 356 14.39 -7.07 -0.59
CA ASP A 356 14.78 -8.19 -1.46
C ASP A 356 15.66 -7.73 -2.62
N ALA A 357 15.32 -6.62 -3.27
CA ALA A 357 16.12 -6.05 -4.35
C ALA A 357 17.51 -5.61 -3.87
N PHE A 358 17.63 -4.94 -2.72
CA PHE A 358 18.92 -4.62 -2.10
C PHE A 358 19.73 -5.88 -1.78
N LYS A 359 19.08 -6.93 -1.30
CA LYS A 359 19.71 -8.21 -1.01
C LYS A 359 20.27 -8.87 -2.28
N ARG A 360 19.49 -8.89 -3.37
CA ARG A 360 19.88 -9.46 -4.66
C ARG A 360 20.95 -8.63 -5.36
N ALA A 361 20.87 -7.30 -5.29
CA ALA A 361 21.86 -6.39 -5.82
C ALA A 361 23.20 -6.47 -5.07
N GLY A 362 23.19 -6.87 -3.79
CA GLY A 362 24.36 -6.83 -2.90
C GLY A 362 24.98 -5.44 -2.74
N SER A 363 24.22 -4.38 -3.06
CA SER A 363 24.69 -2.99 -3.20
C SER A 363 23.55 -2.02 -2.96
N THR A 364 23.87 -0.77 -2.60
CA THR A 364 22.95 0.37 -2.61
C THR A 364 23.16 1.28 -3.84
N ASP A 365 23.95 0.84 -4.81
CA ASP A 365 24.10 1.53 -6.09
C ASP A 365 22.75 1.58 -6.81
N PRO A 366 22.27 2.77 -7.25
CA PRO A 366 20.93 2.91 -7.81
C PRO A 366 20.74 2.18 -9.14
N ASP A 367 21.76 2.07 -10.00
CA ASP A 367 21.62 1.35 -11.27
C ASP A 367 21.49 -0.17 -11.01
N LYS A 368 22.24 -0.73 -10.06
CA LYS A 368 22.09 -2.12 -9.63
C LYS A 368 20.76 -2.39 -8.94
N LEU A 369 20.23 -1.40 -8.24
CA LEU A 369 18.92 -1.51 -7.60
C LEU A 369 17.81 -1.54 -8.66
N VAL A 370 17.91 -0.72 -9.72
CA VAL A 370 16.99 -0.78 -10.87
C VAL A 370 17.01 -2.17 -11.50
N ASP A 371 18.21 -2.69 -11.85
CA ASP A 371 18.36 -4.04 -12.44
C ASP A 371 17.76 -5.15 -11.55
N ALA A 372 17.81 -4.97 -10.23
CA ALA A 372 17.25 -5.91 -9.28
C ALA A 372 15.72 -5.76 -9.19
N LEU A 373 15.20 -4.54 -9.18
CA LEU A 373 13.75 -4.28 -9.10
C LEU A 373 13.02 -4.76 -10.36
N GLU A 374 13.58 -4.58 -11.55
CA GLU A 374 13.01 -5.11 -12.82
C GLU A 374 12.82 -6.64 -12.79
N LYS A 375 13.56 -7.35 -11.94
CA LYS A 375 13.49 -8.80 -11.75
C LYS A 375 12.68 -9.18 -10.51
N THR A 376 11.89 -8.25 -9.97
CA THR A 376 11.05 -8.53 -8.82
C THR A 376 10.03 -9.60 -9.14
N ASP A 377 9.94 -10.58 -8.25
CA ASP A 377 8.94 -11.63 -8.24
C ASP A 377 8.62 -11.95 -6.78
N TYR A 378 7.66 -11.21 -6.23
CA TYR A 378 7.37 -11.18 -4.81
C TYR A 378 5.88 -11.39 -4.53
N VAL A 379 5.54 -12.35 -3.70
CA VAL A 379 4.15 -12.51 -3.22
C VAL A 379 3.94 -11.54 -2.05
N GLY A 380 3.24 -10.45 -2.36
CA GLY A 380 2.92 -9.40 -1.41
C GLY A 380 1.56 -9.58 -0.75
N THR A 381 1.03 -8.51 -0.18
CA THR A 381 -0.28 -8.47 0.49
C THR A 381 -1.44 -8.35 -0.51
N ILE A 382 -1.19 -7.77 -1.70
CA ILE A 382 -2.20 -7.48 -2.73
C ILE A 382 -2.13 -8.44 -3.93
N GLY A 383 -1.18 -9.35 -3.97
CA GLY A 383 -0.94 -10.29 -5.07
C GLY A 383 0.54 -10.55 -5.28
N ARG A 384 0.87 -11.13 -6.43
CA ARG A 384 2.24 -11.37 -6.88
C ARG A 384 2.76 -10.14 -7.61
N VAL A 385 3.70 -9.43 -7.01
CA VAL A 385 4.34 -8.23 -7.55
C VAL A 385 5.39 -8.61 -8.58
N GLN A 386 5.18 -8.19 -9.81
CA GLN A 386 6.12 -8.20 -10.93
C GLN A 386 5.96 -6.90 -11.69
N PHE A 387 7.06 -6.38 -12.24
CA PHE A 387 7.03 -5.17 -13.06
C PHE A 387 7.03 -5.48 -14.56
N GLU A 388 6.39 -4.62 -15.33
CA GLU A 388 6.48 -4.61 -16.78
C GLU A 388 7.90 -4.27 -17.23
N GLY A 389 8.35 -4.94 -18.27
CA GLY A 389 9.71 -4.75 -18.81
C GLY A 389 9.90 -3.40 -19.50
N LYS A 390 11.14 -3.01 -19.66
CA LYS A 390 11.54 -1.72 -20.25
C LYS A 390 11.04 -1.48 -21.69
N ASP A 391 10.78 -2.54 -22.44
CA ASP A 391 10.37 -2.47 -23.86
C ASP A 391 8.84 -2.51 -24.02
N THR A 392 8.06 -2.44 -22.92
CA THR A 392 6.59 -2.36 -22.94
C THR A 392 6.12 -0.90 -23.04
N PRO A 393 4.85 -0.65 -23.39
CA PRO A 393 4.27 0.69 -23.38
C PRO A 393 4.28 1.39 -22.01
N ASN A 394 4.30 0.59 -20.92
CA ASN A 394 4.26 1.06 -19.53
C ASN A 394 5.38 0.40 -18.71
N PRO A 395 6.66 0.72 -18.97
CA PRO A 395 7.78 0.15 -18.20
C PRO A 395 7.63 0.43 -16.72
N HIS A 396 8.02 -0.54 -15.90
CA HIS A 396 7.96 -0.46 -14.44
C HIS A 396 6.54 -0.31 -13.83
N ALA A 397 5.47 -0.45 -14.65
CA ALA A 397 4.13 -0.66 -14.11
C ALA A 397 4.02 -2.06 -13.48
N LEU A 398 3.13 -2.23 -12.52
CA LEU A 398 2.79 -3.56 -12.02
C LEU A 398 2.13 -4.40 -13.12
N LYS A 399 2.52 -5.67 -13.22
CA LYS A 399 1.78 -6.64 -14.04
C LYS A 399 0.46 -6.97 -13.39
N VAL A 400 -0.61 -6.88 -14.17
CA VAL A 400 -1.98 -7.13 -13.75
C VAL A 400 -2.53 -8.36 -14.45
N GLY A 401 -3.20 -9.22 -13.72
CA GLY A 401 -3.81 -10.45 -14.27
C GLY A 401 -4.08 -11.49 -13.19
N PRO A 402 -4.67 -12.64 -13.59
CA PRO A 402 -5.09 -13.70 -12.66
C PRO A 402 -3.96 -14.26 -11.78
N ASP A 403 -2.74 -14.30 -12.31
CA ASP A 403 -1.56 -14.86 -11.63
C ASP A 403 -0.70 -13.81 -10.93
N THR A 404 -1.08 -12.52 -11.01
CA THR A 404 -0.34 -11.40 -10.44
C THR A 404 -1.21 -10.60 -9.49
N ILE A 405 -1.63 -9.40 -9.87
CA ILE A 405 -2.48 -8.53 -9.07
C ILE A 405 -3.81 -8.38 -9.80
N THR A 406 -4.91 -8.55 -9.07
CA THR A 406 -6.26 -8.29 -9.56
C THR A 406 -6.93 -7.25 -8.66
N GLY A 407 -7.85 -6.46 -9.23
CA GLY A 407 -8.71 -5.61 -8.41
C GLY A 407 -9.77 -6.44 -7.67
N LEU A 408 -10.33 -5.83 -6.65
CA LEU A 408 -11.51 -6.30 -5.93
C LEU A 408 -12.63 -5.27 -6.10
N MET A 409 -13.89 -5.71 -5.96
CA MET A 409 -15.02 -4.81 -5.75
C MET A 409 -15.61 -5.06 -4.38
N LEU A 410 -15.51 -4.06 -3.53
CA LEU A 410 -16.04 -4.09 -2.17
C LEU A 410 -17.27 -3.20 -2.05
N GLN A 411 -18.06 -3.46 -1.03
CA GLN A 411 -19.22 -2.65 -0.66
C GLN A 411 -19.22 -2.38 0.84
N TRP A 412 -19.56 -1.18 1.23
CA TRP A 412 -19.85 -0.89 2.63
C TRP A 412 -21.22 -1.41 3.03
N GLN A 413 -21.26 -2.28 4.04
CA GLN A 413 -22.46 -2.93 4.55
C GLN A 413 -22.43 -2.94 6.09
N SER A 414 -23.32 -2.19 6.73
CA SER A 414 -23.43 -2.12 8.19
C SER A 414 -22.10 -1.84 8.90
N GLY A 415 -21.34 -0.91 8.37
CA GLY A 415 -20.03 -0.49 8.91
C GLY A 415 -18.87 -1.42 8.58
N LYS A 416 -19.05 -2.37 7.66
CA LYS A 416 -18.01 -3.31 7.21
C LYS A 416 -17.74 -3.19 5.72
N GLN A 417 -16.52 -3.44 5.33
CA GLN A 417 -16.08 -3.55 3.94
C GLN A 417 -16.22 -5.01 3.49
N VAL A 418 -17.21 -5.28 2.66
CA VAL A 418 -17.58 -6.65 2.21
C VAL A 418 -17.11 -6.83 0.79
N ASN A 419 -16.33 -7.86 0.50
CA ASN A 419 -15.88 -8.16 -0.85
C ASN A 419 -16.95 -8.91 -1.64
N LEU A 420 -17.28 -8.39 -2.83
CA LEU A 420 -18.31 -8.93 -3.71
C LEU A 420 -17.76 -9.54 -4.99
N TRP A 421 -16.55 -9.13 -5.40
CA TRP A 421 -15.92 -9.58 -6.63
C TRP A 421 -14.38 -9.57 -6.51
N PRO A 422 -13.67 -10.51 -7.14
CA PRO A 422 -14.18 -11.65 -7.89
C PRO A 422 -14.81 -12.72 -7.00
N SER A 423 -15.63 -13.58 -7.58
CA SER A 423 -16.46 -14.55 -6.84
C SER A 423 -15.70 -15.55 -5.98
N ASN A 424 -14.45 -15.88 -6.35
CA ASN A 424 -13.60 -16.84 -5.60
C ASN A 424 -13.10 -16.29 -4.24
N VAL A 425 -13.15 -14.98 -4.03
CA VAL A 425 -12.79 -14.34 -2.75
C VAL A 425 -13.94 -13.47 -2.19
N ALA A 426 -15.13 -13.54 -2.80
CA ALA A 426 -16.31 -12.84 -2.32
C ALA A 426 -16.76 -13.41 -0.97
N ASN A 427 -17.10 -12.53 -0.02
CA ASN A 427 -17.56 -12.88 1.32
C ASN A 427 -18.93 -12.30 1.69
N GLY A 428 -19.66 -11.73 0.71
CA GLY A 428 -21.00 -11.19 0.87
C GLY A 428 -21.83 -11.17 -0.40
N LYS A 429 -22.98 -10.49 -0.32
CA LYS A 429 -23.90 -10.28 -1.43
C LYS A 429 -24.22 -8.80 -1.57
N LEU A 430 -24.60 -8.37 -2.78
CA LEU A 430 -25.06 -6.99 -3.05
C LEU A 430 -26.25 -6.62 -2.16
N THR A 431 -26.15 -5.45 -1.55
CA THR A 431 -27.23 -4.81 -0.78
C THR A 431 -27.28 -3.33 -1.10
N PHE A 432 -28.46 -2.72 -1.00
CA PHE A 432 -28.59 -1.29 -1.25
C PHE A 432 -29.51 -0.62 -0.21
N PRO A 433 -29.23 0.64 0.14
CA PRO A 433 -30.17 1.44 0.92
C PRO A 433 -31.53 1.55 0.24
N LYS A 434 -32.60 1.73 1.01
CA LYS A 434 -33.98 1.76 0.50
C LYS A 434 -34.24 2.84 -0.57
N PHE A 435 -33.48 3.93 -0.54
CA PHE A 435 -33.64 5.02 -1.50
C PHE A 435 -32.99 4.68 -2.86
N VAL A 436 -32.01 3.77 -2.90
CA VAL A 436 -31.37 3.33 -4.14
C VAL A 436 -32.28 2.38 -4.90
N LYS A 437 -32.54 2.69 -6.15
CA LYS A 437 -33.38 1.88 -7.04
C LYS A 437 -32.50 1.06 -7.97
N VAL A 438 -32.42 -0.24 -7.70
CA VAL A 438 -31.73 -1.19 -8.57
C VAL A 438 -32.77 -2.05 -9.27
N GLY A 439 -32.80 -1.97 -10.61
CA GLY A 439 -33.63 -2.80 -11.48
C GLY A 439 -35.04 -3.07 -10.97
N SER A 440 -36.06 -2.42 -11.47
CA SER A 440 -37.40 -2.92 -11.27
C SER A 440 -37.49 -4.31 -11.94
N THR A 441 -37.45 -5.35 -11.15
CA THR A 441 -38.17 -6.59 -11.51
C THR A 441 -39.62 -6.16 -11.78
N GLN A 442 -39.95 -6.01 -13.05
CA GLN A 442 -41.36 -6.07 -13.50
C GLN A 442 -41.86 -7.48 -13.25
#